data_8c3a3384a71dac392f63594d0c9a731a
#
_entry.id   8c3a3384a71dac392f63594d0c9a731a
#
_cell.length_a   1.000
_cell.length_b   1.000
_cell.length_c   1.000
_cell.angle_alpha   90.00
_cell.angle_beta   90.00
_cell.angle_gamma   90.00
#
_symmetry.space_group_name_H-M   'P 1'
#
loop_
_entity.id
_entity.type
_entity.pdbx_description
1 polymer ?
#
loop_
_entity_poly.entity_id
_entity_poly.type
_entity_poly.pdbx_seq_one_letter_code
_entity_poly.pdbx_strand_id
1 'polypeptide(L)'
;MSETWRLDRLVLQGFKSFADRTLLDFPDPVTGIIGPNGSGKSNLVEAIRFVTGSRAQDLRGEELKALLFHGAKTRPPQGVAEVRLELSRGRERLVVERRIEGDRSQLRVNGRPTSAKALALHLAGTGLGRGGYAVVGQGEVGAVLESPEAQLLAHLEEAAGLRPVAEAVRLTEERLAQAAALVEEREKALKALREEVEALAREADRAKRARELSLLENCRAILALGSFAWDGALRALRELGAETPRPKP
;
A
#
# COMPACT_ATOMS: atom_id res chain seq x y z
N MET A 1 -34.93 7.09 -2.61
CA MET A 1 -34.39 7.01 -3.98
C MET A 1 -32.96 7.50 -3.89
N SER A 2 -31.98 6.70 -4.26
CA SER A 2 -30.59 7.15 -4.25
C SER A 2 -30.40 8.23 -5.33
N GLU A 3 -29.98 9.41 -4.91
CA GLU A 3 -29.65 10.48 -5.85
C GLU A 3 -28.45 10.05 -6.69
N THR A 4 -28.56 10.15 -8.01
CA THR A 4 -27.47 9.86 -8.96
C THR A 4 -26.52 11.04 -9.06
N TRP A 5 -25.26 10.78 -9.35
CA TRP A 5 -24.30 11.83 -9.69
C TRP A 5 -24.67 12.51 -11.00
N ARG A 6 -24.59 13.82 -11.01
CA ARG A 6 -24.85 14.65 -12.17
C ARG A 6 -23.60 15.45 -12.54
N LEU A 7 -23.33 15.57 -13.84
CA LEU A 7 -22.32 16.48 -14.37
C LEU A 7 -22.90 17.89 -14.39
N ASP A 8 -22.30 18.81 -13.65
CA ASP A 8 -22.74 20.20 -13.59
C ASP A 8 -21.94 21.09 -14.55
N ARG A 9 -20.60 20.91 -14.58
CA ARG A 9 -19.71 21.79 -15.34
C ARG A 9 -18.43 21.08 -15.77
N LEU A 10 -17.96 21.45 -16.98
CA LEU A 10 -16.63 21.12 -17.48
C LEU A 10 -15.91 22.43 -17.84
N VAL A 11 -14.70 22.61 -17.33
CA VAL A 11 -13.81 23.72 -17.61
C VAL A 11 -12.56 23.21 -18.28
N LEU A 12 -12.16 23.85 -19.37
CA LEU A 12 -10.99 23.49 -20.19
C LEU A 12 -10.16 24.75 -20.43
N GLN A 13 -8.86 24.62 -20.41
CA GLN A 13 -7.90 25.65 -20.80
C GLN A 13 -6.62 25.01 -21.31
N GLY A 14 -6.10 25.48 -22.42
CA GLY A 14 -4.85 24.98 -23.00
C GLY A 14 -4.89 23.54 -23.45
N PHE A 15 -6.08 22.93 -23.56
CA PHE A 15 -6.28 21.52 -23.84
C PHE A 15 -6.69 21.30 -25.30
N LYS A 16 -5.88 20.62 -26.07
CA LYS A 16 -6.11 20.29 -27.51
C LYS A 16 -6.60 21.49 -28.33
N SER A 17 -7.87 21.54 -28.71
CA SER A 17 -8.47 22.67 -29.48
C SER A 17 -8.90 23.86 -28.62
N PHE A 18 -8.87 23.73 -27.30
CA PHE A 18 -9.33 24.74 -26.36
C PHE A 18 -8.17 25.57 -25.82
N ALA A 19 -7.77 26.62 -26.55
CA ALA A 19 -6.70 27.53 -26.13
C ALA A 19 -7.10 28.35 -24.89
N ASP A 20 -8.28 29.02 -24.99
CA ASP A 20 -8.81 29.87 -23.93
C ASP A 20 -9.61 29.06 -22.94
N ARG A 21 -9.78 29.66 -21.74
CA ARG A 21 -10.64 29.07 -20.72
C ARG A 21 -12.08 29.00 -21.23
N THR A 22 -12.54 27.79 -21.47
CA THR A 22 -13.86 27.43 -21.96
C THR A 22 -14.66 26.79 -20.84
N LEU A 23 -15.85 27.30 -20.56
CA LEU A 23 -16.79 26.76 -19.59
C LEU A 23 -17.95 26.13 -20.32
N LEU A 24 -18.32 24.94 -19.93
CA LEU A 24 -19.50 24.23 -20.40
C LEU A 24 -20.34 23.85 -19.17
N ASP A 25 -21.50 24.47 -19.05
CA ASP A 25 -22.48 24.15 -18.01
C ASP A 25 -23.50 23.15 -18.56
N PHE A 26 -23.89 22.20 -17.73
CA PHE A 26 -24.86 21.14 -18.03
C PHE A 26 -26.08 21.27 -17.11
N PRO A 27 -26.92 22.28 -17.32
CA PRO A 27 -28.06 22.57 -16.44
C PRO A 27 -29.16 21.51 -16.54
N ASP A 28 -29.31 20.92 -17.73
CA ASP A 28 -30.38 19.96 -18.04
C ASP A 28 -29.90 18.51 -17.97
N PRO A 29 -30.79 17.54 -17.69
CA PRO A 29 -30.48 16.12 -17.69
C PRO A 29 -29.93 15.61 -19.02
N VAL A 30 -30.30 16.25 -20.13
CA VAL A 30 -29.81 15.93 -21.48
C VAL A 30 -29.28 17.20 -22.12
N THR A 31 -28.01 17.21 -22.49
CA THR A 31 -27.35 18.32 -23.15
C THR A 31 -26.75 17.86 -24.47
N GLY A 32 -27.16 18.47 -25.60
CA GLY A 32 -26.61 18.18 -26.92
C GLY A 32 -25.47 19.15 -27.27
N ILE A 33 -24.34 18.63 -27.71
CA ILE A 33 -23.19 19.40 -28.20
C ILE A 33 -23.09 19.19 -29.70
N ILE A 34 -23.42 20.23 -30.44
CA ILE A 34 -23.44 20.22 -31.93
C ILE A 34 -22.38 21.17 -32.49
N GLY A 35 -21.88 20.87 -33.67
CA GLY A 35 -20.91 21.69 -34.37
C GLY A 35 -20.31 20.98 -35.59
N PRO A 36 -19.60 21.68 -36.47
CA PRO A 36 -18.97 21.10 -37.65
C PRO A 36 -17.86 20.08 -37.28
N ASN A 37 -17.43 19.29 -38.27
CA ASN A 37 -16.29 18.40 -38.09
C ASN A 37 -15.03 19.21 -37.78
N GLY A 38 -14.19 18.71 -36.84
CA GLY A 38 -12.99 19.42 -36.41
C GLY A 38 -13.20 20.53 -35.37
N SER A 39 -14.47 20.84 -34.95
CA SER A 39 -14.73 21.87 -33.93
C SER A 39 -14.30 21.51 -32.49
N GLY A 40 -13.79 20.32 -32.27
CA GLY A 40 -13.32 19.90 -30.93
C GLY A 40 -14.31 19.08 -30.09
N LYS A 41 -15.48 18.69 -30.66
CA LYS A 41 -16.48 17.87 -29.93
C LYS A 41 -15.89 16.62 -29.29
N SER A 42 -15.09 15.87 -30.01
CA SER A 42 -14.41 14.66 -29.49
C SER A 42 -13.38 14.99 -28.41
N ASN A 43 -12.78 16.17 -28.45
CA ASN A 43 -11.83 16.61 -27.44
C ASN A 43 -12.50 16.86 -26.08
N LEU A 44 -13.80 17.11 -26.03
CA LEU A 44 -14.57 17.21 -24.76
C LEU A 44 -14.69 15.86 -24.09
N VAL A 45 -15.00 14.81 -24.84
CA VAL A 45 -15.05 13.44 -24.32
C VAL A 45 -13.65 13.02 -23.82
N GLU A 46 -12.62 13.37 -24.60
CA GLU A 46 -11.24 13.08 -24.22
C GLU A 46 -10.82 13.85 -22.96
N ALA A 47 -11.26 15.08 -22.79
CA ALA A 47 -11.01 15.87 -21.58
C ALA A 47 -11.67 15.23 -20.34
N ILE A 48 -12.90 14.75 -20.45
CA ILE A 48 -13.57 14.02 -19.37
C ILE A 48 -12.79 12.75 -19.03
N ARG A 49 -12.41 11.95 -20.02
CA ARG A 49 -11.57 10.75 -19.82
C ARG A 49 -10.23 11.07 -19.20
N PHE A 50 -9.62 12.18 -19.59
CA PHE A 50 -8.34 12.63 -19.05
C PHE A 50 -8.45 13.00 -17.56
N VAL A 51 -9.42 13.86 -17.20
CA VAL A 51 -9.55 14.32 -15.81
C VAL A 51 -10.00 13.23 -14.86
N THR A 52 -10.83 12.27 -15.33
CA THR A 52 -11.30 11.11 -14.54
C THR A 52 -10.28 9.96 -14.44
N GLY A 53 -9.16 10.06 -15.15
CA GLY A 53 -8.11 9.04 -15.08
C GLY A 53 -8.35 7.79 -15.92
N SER A 54 -9.42 7.75 -16.74
CA SER A 54 -9.74 6.62 -17.61
C SER A 54 -8.64 6.31 -18.63
N ARG A 55 -7.85 7.31 -19.02
CA ARG A 55 -6.76 7.20 -19.99
C ARG A 55 -5.40 7.69 -19.48
N ALA A 56 -5.38 8.37 -18.35
CA ALA A 56 -4.30 9.26 -17.96
C ALA A 56 -3.25 8.68 -17.03
N GLN A 57 -3.42 7.46 -16.52
CA GLN A 57 -2.42 6.84 -15.64
C GLN A 57 -1.18 6.38 -16.38
N ASP A 58 -1.32 6.09 -17.67
CA ASP A 58 -0.27 5.52 -18.52
C ASP A 58 0.35 6.58 -19.47
N LEU A 59 -0.22 7.79 -19.54
CA LEU A 59 0.28 8.87 -20.40
C LEU A 59 1.53 9.51 -19.80
N ARG A 60 2.63 9.47 -20.55
CA ARG A 60 3.93 10.06 -20.16
C ARG A 60 4.54 10.81 -21.32
N GLY A 61 5.38 11.80 -20.99
CA GLY A 61 6.20 12.51 -21.97
C GLY A 61 5.39 13.05 -23.16
N GLU A 62 5.63 12.54 -24.35
CA GLU A 62 5.02 13.00 -25.59
C GLU A 62 3.49 12.85 -25.65
N GLU A 63 2.93 11.81 -25.01
CA GLU A 63 1.49 11.62 -24.97
C GLU A 63 0.78 12.68 -24.14
N LEU A 64 1.40 13.15 -23.04
CA LEU A 64 0.89 14.29 -22.27
C LEU A 64 1.00 15.57 -23.07
N LYS A 65 2.10 15.78 -23.81
CA LYS A 65 2.26 16.94 -24.70
C LYS A 65 1.21 16.97 -25.79
N ALA A 66 0.81 15.80 -26.32
CA ALA A 66 -0.25 15.71 -27.34
C ALA A 66 -1.63 16.20 -26.87
N LEU A 67 -1.83 16.34 -25.55
CA LEU A 67 -3.05 16.91 -24.94
C LEU A 67 -3.00 18.44 -24.81
N LEU A 68 -1.82 19.05 -24.97
CA LEU A 68 -1.67 20.51 -24.93
C LEU A 68 -2.23 21.15 -26.21
N PHE A 69 -2.55 22.44 -26.14
CA PHE A 69 -2.88 23.24 -27.31
C PHE A 69 -1.60 23.53 -28.11
N HIS A 70 -1.50 22.97 -29.31
CA HIS A 70 -0.30 23.09 -30.18
C HIS A 70 -0.20 24.38 -30.95
N GLY A 71 -1.12 25.31 -30.71
CA GLY A 71 -1.18 26.58 -31.47
C GLY A 71 -2.14 26.56 -32.68
N ALA A 72 -2.44 27.72 -33.16
CA ALA A 72 -3.23 27.97 -34.38
C ALA A 72 -2.63 29.16 -35.14
N LYS A 73 -3.14 29.46 -36.34
CA LYS A 73 -2.62 30.57 -37.15
C LYS A 73 -2.53 31.91 -36.40
N THR A 74 -3.40 32.14 -35.42
CA THR A 74 -3.53 33.39 -34.66
C THR A 74 -3.10 33.26 -33.19
N ARG A 75 -2.64 32.07 -32.73
CA ARG A 75 -2.37 31.81 -31.31
C ARG A 75 -1.15 30.91 -31.15
N PRO A 76 -0.22 31.25 -30.25
CA PRO A 76 0.93 30.41 -29.97
C PRO A 76 0.51 29.13 -29.21
N PRO A 77 1.33 28.06 -29.27
CA PRO A 77 1.15 26.87 -28.48
C PRO A 77 1.23 27.21 -26.98
N GLN A 78 0.58 26.40 -26.15
CA GLN A 78 0.59 26.56 -24.69
C GLN A 78 1.32 25.41 -24.03
N GLY A 79 2.13 25.72 -23.01
CA GLY A 79 2.87 24.73 -22.23
C GLY A 79 2.09 24.15 -21.04
N VAL A 80 0.86 24.63 -20.81
CA VAL A 80 0.00 24.22 -19.70
C VAL A 80 -1.40 23.92 -20.21
N ALA A 81 -1.97 22.81 -19.75
CA ALA A 81 -3.38 22.50 -19.93
C ALA A 81 -4.03 22.20 -18.58
N GLU A 82 -5.28 22.63 -18.43
CA GLU A 82 -6.09 22.38 -17.25
C GLU A 82 -7.48 21.90 -17.66
N VAL A 83 -7.93 20.82 -17.02
CA VAL A 83 -9.27 20.30 -17.15
C VAL A 83 -9.86 20.17 -15.75
N ARG A 84 -11.05 20.73 -15.55
CA ARG A 84 -11.81 20.67 -14.31
C ARG A 84 -13.21 20.15 -14.58
N LEU A 85 -13.62 19.15 -13.81
CA LEU A 85 -14.93 18.51 -13.85
C LEU A 85 -15.64 18.74 -12.53
N GLU A 86 -16.86 19.23 -12.57
CA GLU A 86 -17.70 19.47 -11.41
C GLU A 86 -18.91 18.55 -11.47
N LEU A 87 -19.09 17.77 -10.41
CA LEU A 87 -20.18 16.82 -10.23
C LEU A 87 -20.95 17.13 -8.95
N SER A 88 -22.26 16.87 -8.94
CA SER A 88 -23.07 16.97 -7.74
C SER A 88 -23.99 15.76 -7.56
N ARG A 89 -24.31 15.47 -6.27
CA ARG A 89 -25.30 14.48 -5.85
C ARG A 89 -25.99 15.02 -4.61
N GLY A 90 -27.19 15.54 -4.76
CA GLY A 90 -27.89 16.23 -3.68
C GLY A 90 -27.08 17.40 -3.11
N ARG A 91 -26.61 17.29 -1.88
CA ARG A 91 -25.75 18.30 -1.23
C ARG A 91 -24.26 18.07 -1.43
N GLU A 92 -23.89 16.90 -1.89
CA GLU A 92 -22.50 16.55 -2.12
C GLU A 92 -21.98 17.17 -3.41
N ARG A 93 -20.74 17.64 -3.38
CA ARG A 93 -20.03 18.17 -4.54
C ARG A 93 -18.68 17.50 -4.67
N LEU A 94 -18.34 17.11 -5.88
CA LEU A 94 -17.06 16.53 -6.25
C LEU A 94 -16.47 17.35 -7.38
N VAL A 95 -15.33 17.97 -7.12
CA VAL A 95 -14.57 18.73 -8.11
C VAL A 95 -13.27 18.01 -8.36
N VAL A 96 -13.07 17.55 -9.59
CA VAL A 96 -11.84 16.89 -10.04
C VAL A 96 -11.11 17.81 -10.99
N GLU A 97 -9.85 18.10 -10.72
CA GLU A 97 -9.01 18.96 -11.53
C GLU A 97 -7.74 18.19 -11.94
N ARG A 98 -7.35 18.33 -13.20
CA ARG A 98 -6.10 17.81 -13.68
C ARG A 98 -5.38 18.85 -14.52
N ARG A 99 -4.13 19.16 -14.14
CA ARG A 99 -3.26 20.11 -14.79
C ARG A 99 -2.04 19.41 -15.37
N ILE A 100 -1.69 19.73 -16.59
CA ILE A 100 -0.47 19.33 -17.27
C ILE A 100 0.45 20.53 -17.32
N GLU A 101 1.73 20.33 -16.97
CA GLU A 101 2.79 21.33 -17.13
C GLU A 101 4.08 20.61 -17.53
N GLY A 102 4.50 20.79 -18.78
CA GLY A 102 5.56 20.02 -19.37
C GLY A 102 5.28 18.51 -19.37
N ASP A 103 6.16 17.73 -18.74
CA ASP A 103 6.03 16.27 -18.64
C ASP A 103 5.31 15.82 -17.35
N ARG A 104 4.76 16.75 -16.58
CA ARG A 104 4.14 16.47 -15.29
C ARG A 104 2.63 16.65 -15.35
N SER A 105 1.91 15.76 -14.70
CA SER A 105 0.48 15.86 -14.49
C SER A 105 0.17 15.93 -13.00
N GLN A 106 -0.55 16.95 -12.58
CA GLN A 106 -1.03 17.13 -11.20
C GLN A 106 -2.53 16.88 -11.16
N LEU A 107 -2.95 16.10 -10.17
CA LEU A 107 -4.34 15.73 -9.94
C LEU A 107 -4.80 16.29 -8.60
N ARG A 108 -5.99 16.90 -8.57
CA ARG A 108 -6.61 17.43 -7.35
C ARG A 108 -8.07 16.99 -7.26
N VAL A 109 -8.51 16.75 -6.03
CA VAL A 109 -9.93 16.53 -5.72
C VAL A 109 -10.33 17.52 -4.63
N ASN A 110 -11.39 18.30 -4.91
CA ASN A 110 -11.85 19.37 -4.02
C ASN A 110 -10.70 20.31 -3.59
N GLY A 111 -9.83 20.67 -4.53
CA GLY A 111 -8.66 21.54 -4.33
C GLY A 111 -7.44 20.88 -3.66
N ARG A 112 -7.55 19.63 -3.20
CA ARG A 112 -6.44 18.91 -2.53
C ARG A 112 -5.71 18.00 -3.52
N PRO A 113 -4.37 18.00 -3.53
CA PRO A 113 -3.60 17.06 -4.33
C PRO A 113 -3.97 15.62 -3.96
N THR A 114 -4.12 14.76 -4.97
CA THR A 114 -4.53 13.37 -4.78
C THR A 114 -3.76 12.44 -5.71
N SER A 115 -3.74 11.16 -5.38
CA SER A 115 -3.20 10.10 -6.25
C SER A 115 -4.28 9.54 -7.16
N ALA A 116 -3.87 8.90 -8.25
CA ALA A 116 -4.79 8.22 -9.15
C ALA A 116 -5.60 7.11 -8.45
N LYS A 117 -5.00 6.42 -7.46
CA LYS A 117 -5.68 5.41 -6.65
C LYS A 117 -6.76 6.04 -5.76
N ALA A 118 -6.47 7.18 -5.13
CA ALA A 118 -7.45 7.90 -4.32
C ALA A 118 -8.57 8.52 -5.17
N LEU A 119 -8.25 9.01 -6.40
CA LEU A 119 -9.26 9.47 -7.34
C LEU A 119 -10.24 8.35 -7.68
N ALA A 120 -9.77 7.14 -7.95
CA ALA A 120 -10.64 6.00 -8.26
C ALA A 120 -11.67 5.73 -7.15
N LEU A 121 -11.27 5.90 -5.87
CA LEU A 121 -12.18 5.79 -4.74
C LEU A 121 -13.23 6.93 -4.71
N HIS A 122 -12.83 8.15 -5.02
CA HIS A 122 -13.77 9.28 -5.09
C HIS A 122 -14.76 9.18 -6.25
N LEU A 123 -14.35 8.57 -7.38
CA LEU A 123 -15.20 8.35 -8.54
C LEU A 123 -16.02 7.07 -8.48
N ALA A 124 -15.82 6.24 -7.48
CA ALA A 124 -16.55 5.00 -7.32
C ALA A 124 -18.07 5.25 -7.24
N GLY A 125 -18.84 4.51 -8.01
CA GLY A 125 -20.30 4.67 -8.12
C GLY A 125 -20.76 5.86 -8.95
N THR A 126 -19.84 6.63 -9.58
CA THR A 126 -20.21 7.68 -10.56
C THR A 126 -20.31 7.13 -11.98
N GLY A 127 -19.82 5.92 -12.24
CA GLY A 127 -19.61 5.37 -13.59
C GLY A 127 -18.45 6.01 -14.35
N LEU A 128 -17.77 6.99 -13.76
CA LEU A 128 -16.58 7.65 -14.31
C LEU A 128 -15.30 6.97 -13.81
N GLY A 129 -14.21 7.13 -14.55
CA GLY A 129 -12.93 6.54 -14.19
C GLY A 129 -12.54 5.37 -15.08
N ARG A 130 -11.52 4.63 -14.67
CA ARG A 130 -10.97 3.52 -15.45
C ARG A 130 -11.96 2.35 -15.49
N GLY A 131 -12.40 1.99 -16.70
CA GLY A 131 -13.40 0.94 -16.92
C GLY A 131 -14.83 1.35 -16.55
N GLY A 132 -15.07 2.63 -16.27
CA GLY A 132 -16.41 3.16 -16.04
C GLY A 132 -17.24 3.18 -17.34
N TYR A 133 -18.54 3.03 -17.19
CA TYR A 133 -19.52 2.97 -18.31
C TYR A 133 -20.13 4.33 -18.65
N ALA A 134 -19.89 5.37 -17.83
CA ALA A 134 -20.53 6.68 -18.01
C ALA A 134 -20.02 7.46 -19.24
N VAL A 135 -18.85 7.13 -19.77
CA VAL A 135 -18.28 7.76 -20.97
C VAL A 135 -18.12 6.71 -22.05
N VAL A 136 -19.01 6.75 -23.03
CA VAL A 136 -19.01 5.84 -24.17
C VAL A 136 -18.50 6.56 -25.40
N GLY A 137 -17.43 6.07 -26.00
CA GLY A 137 -16.87 6.59 -27.24
C GLY A 137 -17.58 6.09 -28.47
N GLN A 138 -17.27 6.72 -29.61
CA GLN A 138 -17.80 6.29 -30.90
C GLN A 138 -17.30 4.86 -31.22
N GLY A 139 -18.22 3.93 -31.49
CA GLY A 139 -17.95 2.54 -31.80
C GLY A 139 -17.72 1.64 -30.57
N GLU A 140 -17.68 2.18 -29.36
CA GLU A 140 -17.44 1.39 -28.13
C GLU A 140 -18.67 0.60 -27.65
N VAL A 141 -19.89 0.98 -28.10
CA VAL A 141 -21.12 0.27 -27.70
C VAL A 141 -21.09 -1.20 -28.13
N GLY A 142 -20.63 -1.49 -29.36
CA GLY A 142 -20.47 -2.86 -29.85
C GLY A 142 -19.42 -3.64 -29.06
N ALA A 143 -18.30 -3.00 -28.74
CA ALA A 143 -17.21 -3.60 -27.98
C ALA A 143 -17.62 -4.01 -26.55
N VAL A 144 -18.55 -3.28 -25.92
CA VAL A 144 -19.09 -3.68 -24.61
C VAL A 144 -19.91 -4.96 -24.70
N LEU A 145 -20.73 -5.10 -25.75
CA LEU A 145 -21.54 -6.30 -25.96
C LEU A 145 -20.72 -7.55 -26.34
N GLU A 146 -19.57 -7.33 -26.97
CA GLU A 146 -18.62 -8.38 -27.35
C GLU A 146 -17.55 -8.65 -26.28
N SER A 147 -17.62 -7.93 -25.15
CA SER A 147 -16.66 -8.05 -24.07
C SER A 147 -16.72 -9.43 -23.40
N PRO A 148 -15.59 -9.98 -22.94
CA PRO A 148 -15.56 -11.17 -22.11
C PRO A 148 -16.47 -11.04 -20.88
N GLU A 149 -17.07 -12.14 -20.44
CA GLU A 149 -18.01 -12.19 -19.30
C GLU A 149 -17.51 -11.48 -18.05
N ALA A 150 -16.21 -11.61 -17.74
CA ALA A 150 -15.57 -10.93 -16.61
C ALA A 150 -15.60 -9.38 -16.72
N GLN A 151 -15.49 -8.84 -17.96
CA GLN A 151 -15.60 -7.39 -18.19
C GLN A 151 -17.03 -6.92 -18.09
N LEU A 152 -17.97 -7.70 -18.59
CA LEU A 152 -19.39 -7.39 -18.47
C LEU A 152 -19.82 -7.38 -17.00
N LEU A 153 -19.37 -8.35 -16.22
CA LEU A 153 -19.61 -8.39 -14.77
C LEU A 153 -19.05 -7.15 -14.07
N ALA A 154 -17.83 -6.72 -14.40
CA ALA A 154 -17.24 -5.51 -13.85
C ALA A 154 -18.05 -4.24 -14.19
N HIS A 155 -18.62 -4.15 -15.39
CA HIS A 155 -19.53 -3.05 -15.76
C HIS A 155 -20.84 -3.09 -14.98
N LEU A 156 -21.40 -4.28 -14.73
CA LEU A 156 -22.61 -4.45 -13.92
C LEU A 156 -22.36 -4.09 -12.44
N GLU A 157 -21.22 -4.52 -11.88
CA GLU A 157 -20.81 -4.15 -10.52
C GLU A 157 -20.62 -2.63 -10.36
N GLU A 158 -20.03 -1.97 -11.37
CA GLU A 158 -19.91 -0.50 -11.39
C GLU A 158 -21.28 0.17 -11.44
N ALA A 159 -22.17 -0.29 -12.34
CA ALA A 159 -23.52 0.25 -12.48
C ALA A 159 -24.37 0.06 -11.21
N ALA A 160 -24.16 -1.04 -10.51
CA ALA A 160 -24.80 -1.33 -9.22
C ALA A 160 -24.15 -0.58 -8.04
N GLY A 161 -23.05 0.15 -8.27
CA GLY A 161 -22.30 0.82 -7.20
C GLY A 161 -21.57 -0.14 -6.26
N LEU A 162 -21.36 -1.41 -6.66
CA LEU A 162 -20.73 -2.46 -5.86
C LEU A 162 -19.20 -2.46 -5.95
N ARG A 163 -18.64 -1.82 -6.96
CA ARG A 163 -17.19 -1.80 -7.21
C ARG A 163 -16.33 -1.35 -6.02
N PRO A 164 -16.71 -0.32 -5.23
CA PRO A 164 -15.96 0.05 -4.03
C PRO A 164 -15.91 -1.08 -3.01
N VAL A 165 -17.01 -1.81 -2.86
CA VAL A 165 -17.10 -2.93 -1.93
C VAL A 165 -16.25 -4.11 -2.42
N ALA A 166 -16.37 -4.47 -3.70
CA ALA A 166 -15.57 -5.53 -4.31
C ALA A 166 -14.06 -5.25 -4.22
N GLU A 167 -13.63 -4.02 -4.47
CA GLU A 167 -12.23 -3.62 -4.34
C GLU A 167 -11.76 -3.63 -2.88
N ALA A 168 -12.60 -3.20 -1.93
CA ALA A 168 -12.30 -3.27 -0.50
C ALA A 168 -12.15 -4.73 -0.03
N VAL A 169 -13.01 -5.64 -0.48
CA VAL A 169 -12.92 -7.07 -0.21
C VAL A 169 -11.61 -7.63 -0.74
N ARG A 170 -11.30 -7.40 -2.01
CA ARG A 170 -10.06 -7.86 -2.65
C ARG A 170 -8.81 -7.39 -1.91
N LEU A 171 -8.74 -6.10 -1.56
CA LEU A 171 -7.62 -5.54 -0.79
C LEU A 171 -7.51 -6.13 0.61
N THR A 172 -8.64 -6.48 1.22
CA THR A 172 -8.67 -7.09 2.55
C THR A 172 -8.18 -8.54 2.48
N GLU A 173 -8.60 -9.29 1.46
CA GLU A 173 -8.13 -10.65 1.21
C GLU A 173 -6.61 -10.71 0.95
N GLU A 174 -6.09 -9.78 0.14
CA GLU A 174 -4.65 -9.67 -0.09
C GLU A 174 -3.88 -9.38 1.21
N ARG A 175 -4.39 -8.47 2.05
CA ARG A 175 -3.77 -8.17 3.35
C ARG A 175 -3.85 -9.35 4.31
N LEU A 176 -4.97 -10.08 4.29
CA LEU A 176 -5.14 -11.28 5.12
C LEU A 176 -4.14 -12.36 4.73
N ALA A 177 -3.97 -12.59 3.43
CA ALA A 177 -2.97 -13.55 2.92
C ALA A 177 -1.53 -13.17 3.31
N GLN A 178 -1.18 -11.88 3.20
CA GLN A 178 0.13 -11.38 3.63
C GLN A 178 0.34 -11.54 5.15
N ALA A 179 -0.69 -11.23 5.94
CA ALA A 179 -0.63 -11.40 7.40
C ALA A 179 -0.49 -12.87 7.79
N ALA A 180 -1.21 -13.78 7.13
CA ALA A 180 -1.12 -15.21 7.37
C ALA A 180 0.29 -15.76 7.07
N ALA A 181 0.89 -15.35 5.96
CA ALA A 181 2.26 -15.73 5.62
C ALA A 181 3.29 -15.22 6.64
N LEU A 182 3.11 -13.97 7.12
CA LEU A 182 3.98 -13.40 8.16
C LEU A 182 3.84 -14.14 9.49
N VAL A 183 2.62 -14.53 9.89
CA VAL A 183 2.38 -15.32 11.11
C VAL A 183 3.09 -16.66 11.00
N GLU A 184 2.96 -17.37 9.89
CA GLU A 184 3.63 -18.67 9.68
C GLU A 184 5.15 -18.55 9.76
N GLU A 185 5.72 -17.49 9.16
CA GLU A 185 7.17 -17.21 9.24
C GLU A 185 7.61 -17.00 10.71
N ARG A 186 6.84 -16.20 11.45
CA ARG A 186 7.13 -15.90 12.88
C ARG A 186 6.98 -17.11 13.78
N GLU A 187 6.01 -17.97 13.52
CA GLU A 187 5.84 -19.24 14.26
C GLU A 187 7.02 -20.17 14.05
N LYS A 188 7.52 -20.30 12.81
CA LYS A 188 8.74 -21.08 12.52
C LYS A 188 9.97 -20.51 13.25
N ALA A 189 10.14 -19.19 13.23
CA ALA A 189 11.24 -18.54 13.93
C ALA A 189 11.15 -18.72 15.46
N LEU A 190 9.95 -18.60 16.02
CA LEU A 190 9.72 -18.83 17.45
C LEU A 190 10.02 -20.27 17.86
N LYS A 191 9.65 -21.25 17.03
CA LYS A 191 9.94 -22.66 17.29
C LYS A 191 11.46 -22.91 17.32
N ALA A 192 12.18 -22.41 16.32
CA ALA A 192 13.64 -22.53 16.27
C ALA A 192 14.32 -21.89 17.49
N LEU A 193 13.87 -20.68 17.87
CA LEU A 193 14.42 -20.01 19.05
C LEU A 193 14.13 -20.74 20.35
N ARG A 194 12.96 -21.37 20.50
CA ARG A 194 12.67 -22.22 21.67
C ARG A 194 13.57 -23.42 21.75
N GLU A 195 13.82 -24.09 20.63
CA GLU A 195 14.72 -25.25 20.56
C GLU A 195 16.17 -24.85 20.95
N GLU A 196 16.64 -23.68 20.50
CA GLU A 196 17.93 -23.11 20.84
C GLU A 196 18.03 -22.79 22.35
N VAL A 197 17.02 -22.14 22.91
CA VAL A 197 16.96 -21.83 24.36
C VAL A 197 16.98 -23.11 25.20
N GLU A 198 16.25 -24.15 24.82
CA GLU A 198 16.28 -25.44 25.53
C GLU A 198 17.62 -26.13 25.41
N ALA A 199 18.30 -26.04 24.28
CA ALA A 199 19.64 -26.59 24.10
C ALA A 199 20.66 -25.89 25.01
N LEU A 200 20.63 -24.55 25.01
CA LEU A 200 21.49 -23.72 25.88
C LEU A 200 21.21 -23.97 27.38
N ALA A 201 19.96 -24.12 27.78
CA ALA A 201 19.60 -24.45 29.16
C ALA A 201 20.19 -25.80 29.59
N ARG A 202 20.10 -26.83 28.73
CA ARG A 202 20.69 -28.15 28.99
C ARG A 202 22.23 -28.08 29.10
N GLU A 203 22.87 -27.26 28.29
CA GLU A 203 24.30 -27.05 28.32
C GLU A 203 24.73 -26.31 29.59
N ALA A 204 24.01 -25.26 29.97
CA ALA A 204 24.24 -24.52 31.22
C ALA A 204 24.09 -25.41 32.45
N ASP A 205 23.10 -26.30 32.51
CA ASP A 205 22.92 -27.26 33.58
C ASP A 205 24.08 -28.29 33.66
N ARG A 206 24.55 -28.76 32.50
CA ARG A 206 25.73 -29.65 32.46
C ARG A 206 26.98 -28.95 33.00
N ALA A 207 27.21 -27.70 32.56
CA ALA A 207 28.35 -26.91 33.01
C ALA A 207 28.30 -26.64 34.53
N LYS A 208 27.10 -26.36 35.07
CA LYS A 208 26.86 -26.15 36.50
C LYS A 208 27.19 -27.41 37.29
N ARG A 209 26.71 -28.59 36.90
CA ARG A 209 27.01 -29.87 37.53
C ARG A 209 28.48 -30.23 37.47
N ALA A 210 29.14 -29.99 36.31
CA ALA A 210 30.57 -30.21 36.18
C ALA A 210 31.38 -29.34 37.17
N ARG A 211 30.99 -28.08 37.32
CA ARG A 211 31.62 -27.14 38.28
C ARG A 211 31.41 -27.58 39.72
N GLU A 212 30.21 -28.04 40.08
CA GLU A 212 29.92 -28.59 41.43
C GLU A 212 30.76 -29.84 41.74
N LEU A 213 30.87 -30.77 40.75
CA LEU A 213 31.73 -31.97 40.92
C LEU A 213 33.21 -31.60 41.08
N SER A 214 33.73 -30.69 40.28
CA SER A 214 35.12 -30.21 40.41
C SER A 214 35.38 -29.55 41.76
N LEU A 215 34.43 -28.79 42.31
CA LEU A 215 34.52 -28.23 43.65
C LEU A 215 34.57 -29.31 44.73
N LEU A 216 33.73 -30.37 44.63
CA LEU A 216 33.72 -31.50 45.55
C LEU A 216 35.02 -32.30 45.49
N GLU A 217 35.55 -32.53 44.29
CA GLU A 217 36.85 -33.22 44.12
C GLU A 217 37.99 -32.40 44.73
N ASN A 218 38.01 -31.08 44.53
CA ASN A 218 39.00 -30.20 45.14
C ASN A 218 38.90 -30.22 46.69
N CYS A 219 37.70 -30.19 47.25
CA CYS A 219 37.47 -30.28 48.68
C CYS A 219 37.95 -31.60 49.24
N ARG A 220 37.68 -32.74 48.53
CA ARG A 220 38.18 -34.08 48.93
C ARG A 220 39.71 -34.14 48.91
N ALA A 221 40.35 -33.57 47.89
CA ALA A 221 41.81 -33.53 47.80
C ALA A 221 42.42 -32.72 48.94
N ILE A 222 41.87 -31.58 49.30
CA ILE A 222 42.31 -30.75 50.43
C ILE A 222 42.15 -31.51 51.75
N LEU A 223 41.00 -32.17 51.95
CA LEU A 223 40.79 -32.98 53.15
C LEU A 223 41.75 -34.14 53.24
N ALA A 224 42.06 -34.84 52.13
CA ALA A 224 43.02 -35.92 52.08
C ALA A 224 44.44 -35.45 52.41
N LEU A 225 44.88 -34.30 51.90
CA LEU A 225 46.15 -33.68 52.22
C LEU A 225 46.24 -33.27 53.71
N GLY A 226 45.12 -32.69 54.21
CA GLY A 226 45.03 -32.34 55.63
C GLY A 226 45.10 -33.54 56.55
N SER A 227 44.46 -34.66 56.26
CA SER A 227 44.54 -35.91 57.01
C SER A 227 45.93 -36.55 56.97
N PHE A 228 46.53 -36.52 55.75
CA PHE A 228 47.92 -37.05 55.60
C PHE A 228 48.94 -36.22 56.40
N ALA A 229 48.83 -34.90 56.37
CA ALA A 229 49.66 -33.97 57.14
C ALA A 229 49.40 -34.13 58.64
N TRP A 230 48.19 -34.34 59.08
CA TRP A 230 47.83 -34.60 60.47
C TRP A 230 48.35 -35.96 60.95
N ASP A 231 48.22 -37.03 60.16
CA ASP A 231 48.74 -38.33 60.46
C ASP A 231 50.27 -38.33 60.50
N GLY A 232 50.94 -37.59 59.64
CA GLY A 232 52.39 -37.37 59.65
C GLY A 232 52.84 -36.61 60.90
N ALA A 233 52.17 -35.56 61.30
CA ALA A 233 52.44 -34.82 62.51
C ALA A 233 52.23 -35.66 63.80
N LEU A 234 51.23 -36.52 63.86
CA LEU A 234 50.98 -37.47 64.95
C LEU A 234 52.05 -38.52 65.04
N ARG A 235 52.56 -39.02 63.92
CA ARG A 235 53.72 -39.99 63.99
C ARG A 235 54.97 -39.32 64.50
N ALA A 236 55.27 -38.12 63.97
CA ALA A 236 56.47 -37.39 64.50
C ALA A 236 56.34 -37.02 65.96
N LEU A 237 55.18 -36.67 66.47
CA LEU A 237 54.94 -36.45 67.91
C LEU A 237 55.12 -37.72 68.76
N ARG A 238 54.71 -38.90 68.28
CA ARG A 238 54.92 -40.18 68.95
C ARG A 238 56.39 -40.56 68.98
N GLU A 239 57.11 -40.30 67.88
CA GLU A 239 58.55 -40.57 67.83
C GLU A 239 59.34 -39.65 68.78
N LEU A 240 58.83 -38.45 69.05
CA LEU A 240 59.43 -37.51 69.99
C LEU A 240 59.02 -37.75 71.46
N GLY A 241 58.20 -38.75 71.73
CA GLY A 241 57.77 -39.09 73.11
C GLY A 241 56.79 -38.08 73.70
N ALA A 242 56.15 -37.23 72.89
CA ALA A 242 55.18 -36.24 73.34
C ALA A 242 53.80 -36.87 73.48
N GLU A 243 53.06 -36.54 74.55
CA GLU A 243 51.66 -36.98 74.71
C GLU A 243 50.79 -36.33 73.59
N THR A 244 50.02 -37.19 72.94
CA THR A 244 49.12 -36.75 71.87
C THR A 244 47.99 -35.83 72.40
N PRO A 245 47.79 -34.62 71.87
CA PRO A 245 46.71 -33.79 72.34
C PRO A 245 45.36 -34.45 71.98
N ARG A 246 44.46 -34.60 72.92
CA ARG A 246 43.12 -35.10 72.71
C ARG A 246 42.30 -34.02 71.92
N PRO A 247 41.61 -34.41 70.86
CA PRO A 247 40.69 -33.42 70.19
C PRO A 247 39.66 -33.01 71.21
N LYS A 248 39.49 -31.68 71.35
CA LYS A 248 38.38 -31.14 72.15
C LYS A 248 37.07 -31.40 71.35
N PRO A 249 35.94 -31.71 72.04
CA PRO A 249 34.63 -32.00 71.42
C PRO A 249 34.07 -30.88 70.62
#